data_4314190af82fbcf2cfb279cc6609ae5c
#
_entry.id   4314190af82fbcf2cfb279cc6609ae5c
#
_cell.length_a   1.000
_cell.length_b   1.000
_cell.length_c   1.000
_cell.angle_alpha   90.00
_cell.angle_beta   90.00
_cell.angle_gamma   90.00
#
_symmetry.space_group_name_H-M   'P 1'
#
loop_
_entity.id
_entity.type
_entity.pdbx_description
1 polymer ?
#
loop_
_entity_poly.entity_id
_entity_poly.type
_entity_poly.pdbx_seq_one_letter_code
_entity_poly.pdbx_strand_id
1 'polypeptide(L)'
;MATSAEPLKSSRQRVPAAERRDALIEAAMHEFAHGGLHGTPVDRIARRVGVAQPYVFSLFGSKRDLFLAAVERCFEQVAALFTRAAAEFDPAIALPEADVLNAMGNAYVEMLSTDRDPLMLQHQAYAACDDEAIRDHVRICYARLVAHVQRLSGAEQERIDDFFRYGAWLNVAAAMGVYDLSVGCEWIRAESANEPSGLDAGPGR
;
A
#
# COMPACT_ATOMS: atom_id res chain seq x y z
N MET A 1 -56.04 -13.80 -30.54
CA MET A 1 -54.67 -13.67 -31.02
C MET A 1 -53.81 -13.28 -29.82
N ALA A 2 -53.09 -14.24 -29.23
CA ALA A 2 -52.25 -14.01 -28.07
C ALA A 2 -50.78 -13.90 -28.55
N THR A 3 -50.21 -12.72 -28.41
CA THR A 3 -48.80 -12.44 -28.75
C THR A 3 -47.93 -12.91 -27.62
N SER A 4 -47.18 -13.98 -27.85
CA SER A 4 -46.21 -14.54 -26.92
C SER A 4 -44.97 -13.63 -26.94
N ALA A 5 -44.69 -12.96 -25.80
CA ALA A 5 -43.46 -12.19 -25.64
C ALA A 5 -42.35 -13.17 -25.21
N GLU A 6 -41.37 -13.36 -26.07
CA GLU A 6 -40.12 -14.08 -25.71
C GLU A 6 -39.33 -13.26 -24.67
N PRO A 7 -38.80 -13.91 -23.62
CA PRO A 7 -37.91 -13.22 -22.68
C PRO A 7 -36.53 -12.99 -23.33
N LEU A 8 -36.14 -11.71 -23.44
CA LEU A 8 -34.79 -11.27 -23.81
C LEU A 8 -33.77 -11.94 -22.88
N LYS A 9 -33.03 -12.90 -23.38
CA LYS A 9 -31.83 -13.44 -22.73
C LYS A 9 -30.79 -12.33 -22.67
N SER A 10 -30.66 -11.67 -21.49
CA SER A 10 -29.53 -10.81 -21.18
C SER A 10 -28.24 -11.64 -21.35
N SER A 11 -27.51 -11.41 -22.43
CA SER A 11 -26.17 -11.92 -22.61
C SER A 11 -25.26 -11.24 -21.58
N ARG A 12 -25.02 -11.89 -20.44
CA ARG A 12 -23.94 -11.51 -19.53
C ARG A 12 -22.65 -11.52 -20.33
N GLN A 13 -22.18 -10.35 -20.71
CA GLN A 13 -20.93 -10.15 -21.40
C GLN A 13 -19.82 -10.80 -20.56
N ARG A 14 -19.13 -11.77 -21.14
CA ARG A 14 -18.11 -12.56 -20.43
C ARG A 14 -16.89 -11.66 -20.23
N VAL A 15 -16.70 -11.16 -19.00
CA VAL A 15 -15.52 -10.38 -18.62
C VAL A 15 -14.26 -11.16 -19.01
N PRO A 16 -13.29 -10.54 -19.70
CA PRO A 16 -12.02 -11.18 -20.08
C PRO A 16 -11.28 -11.75 -18.86
N ALA A 17 -10.52 -12.82 -19.07
CA ALA A 17 -9.77 -13.47 -17.98
C ALA A 17 -8.72 -12.51 -17.35
N ALA A 18 -8.12 -11.63 -18.15
CA ALA A 18 -7.18 -10.62 -17.68
C ALA A 18 -7.84 -9.63 -16.71
N GLU A 19 -9.00 -9.08 -17.06
CA GLU A 19 -9.76 -8.16 -16.20
C GLU A 19 -10.19 -8.83 -14.88
N ARG A 20 -10.54 -10.12 -14.92
CA ARG A 20 -10.86 -10.87 -13.70
C ARG A 20 -9.64 -11.10 -12.82
N ARG A 21 -8.47 -11.35 -13.46
CA ARG A 21 -7.20 -11.50 -12.74
C ARG A 21 -6.86 -10.20 -12.02
N ASP A 22 -6.97 -9.07 -12.69
CA ASP A 22 -6.73 -7.75 -12.11
C ASP A 22 -7.71 -7.44 -10.98
N ALA A 23 -9.00 -7.68 -11.16
CA ALA A 23 -10.01 -7.51 -10.11
C ALA A 23 -9.73 -8.39 -8.88
N LEU A 24 -9.22 -9.61 -9.07
CA LEU A 24 -8.82 -10.50 -7.98
C LEU A 24 -7.58 -9.98 -7.25
N ILE A 25 -6.60 -9.40 -7.95
CA ILE A 25 -5.42 -8.79 -7.34
C ILE A 25 -5.82 -7.58 -6.49
N GLU A 26 -6.67 -6.68 -7.01
CA GLU A 26 -7.16 -5.53 -6.24
C GLU A 26 -7.97 -5.96 -5.01
N ALA A 27 -8.83 -6.96 -5.14
CA ALA A 27 -9.55 -7.53 -4.00
C ALA A 27 -8.60 -8.18 -2.98
N ALA A 28 -7.54 -8.83 -3.46
CA ALA A 28 -6.53 -9.46 -2.62
C ALA A 28 -5.69 -8.41 -1.89
N MET A 29 -5.32 -7.30 -2.52
CA MET A 29 -4.63 -6.18 -1.87
C MET A 29 -5.39 -5.71 -0.64
N HIS A 30 -6.69 -5.43 -0.79
CA HIS A 30 -7.54 -5.01 0.32
C HIS A 30 -7.62 -6.07 1.43
N GLU A 31 -7.94 -7.32 1.08
CA GLU A 31 -8.14 -8.37 2.08
C GLU A 31 -6.84 -8.74 2.81
N PHE A 32 -5.70 -8.78 2.10
CA PHE A 32 -4.41 -9.06 2.71
C PHE A 32 -3.87 -7.87 3.54
N ALA A 33 -4.19 -6.63 3.16
CA ALA A 33 -3.86 -5.46 3.97
C ALA A 33 -4.43 -5.58 5.39
N HIS A 34 -5.65 -6.12 5.52
CA HIS A 34 -6.35 -6.24 6.79
C HIS A 34 -6.09 -7.55 7.54
N GLY A 35 -5.90 -8.66 6.82
CA GLY A 35 -5.81 -9.99 7.42
C GLY A 35 -4.45 -10.66 7.32
N GLY A 36 -3.52 -10.07 6.58
CA GLY A 36 -2.22 -10.68 6.28
C GLY A 36 -2.31 -11.96 5.46
N LEU A 37 -1.15 -12.55 5.17
CA LEU A 37 -1.09 -13.81 4.43
C LEU A 37 -1.86 -14.93 5.14
N HIS A 38 -1.64 -15.11 6.44
CA HIS A 38 -2.17 -16.26 7.16
C HIS A 38 -3.65 -16.08 7.55
N GLY A 39 -4.05 -14.88 7.96
CA GLY A 39 -5.39 -14.58 8.47
C GLY A 39 -6.47 -14.36 7.40
N THR A 40 -6.11 -14.18 6.13
CA THR A 40 -7.07 -13.93 5.04
C THR A 40 -7.56 -15.23 4.40
N PRO A 41 -8.85 -15.57 4.46
CA PRO A 41 -9.41 -16.68 3.68
C PRO A 41 -9.52 -16.32 2.20
N VAL A 42 -9.05 -17.19 1.28
CA VAL A 42 -9.15 -16.97 -0.17
C VAL A 42 -10.61 -16.87 -0.65
N ASP A 43 -11.53 -17.55 0.03
CA ASP A 43 -12.96 -17.45 -0.23
C ASP A 43 -13.51 -16.01 -0.04
N ARG A 44 -12.96 -15.23 0.90
CA ARG A 44 -13.34 -13.82 1.08
C ARG A 44 -12.97 -13.00 -0.16
N ILE A 45 -11.75 -13.19 -0.69
CA ILE A 45 -11.28 -12.55 -1.93
C ILE A 45 -12.16 -12.95 -3.12
N ALA A 46 -12.45 -14.25 -3.25
CA ALA A 46 -13.27 -14.79 -4.33
C ALA A 46 -14.69 -14.18 -4.32
N ARG A 47 -15.32 -14.11 -3.14
CA ARG A 47 -16.66 -13.51 -2.97
C ARG A 47 -16.70 -12.03 -3.33
N ARG A 48 -15.65 -11.27 -3.01
CA ARG A 48 -15.58 -9.84 -3.34
C ARG A 48 -15.66 -9.58 -4.84
N VAL A 49 -15.13 -10.49 -5.64
CA VAL A 49 -15.16 -10.43 -7.13
C VAL A 49 -16.33 -11.19 -7.73
N GLY A 50 -17.09 -11.93 -6.92
CA GLY A 50 -18.22 -12.73 -7.39
C GLY A 50 -17.82 -14.00 -8.14
N VAL A 51 -16.68 -14.61 -7.76
CA VAL A 51 -16.20 -15.87 -8.35
C VAL A 51 -16.11 -16.97 -7.30
N ALA A 52 -16.01 -18.23 -7.76
CA ALA A 52 -15.80 -19.36 -6.86
C ALA A 52 -14.31 -19.48 -6.48
N GLN A 53 -14.01 -19.86 -5.23
CA GLN A 53 -12.63 -20.05 -4.74
C GLN A 53 -11.76 -20.96 -5.63
N PRO A 54 -12.24 -22.10 -6.20
CA PRO A 54 -11.43 -22.91 -7.12
C PRO A 54 -10.95 -22.14 -8.36
N TYR A 55 -11.71 -21.15 -8.82
CA TYR A 55 -11.30 -20.30 -9.94
C TYR A 55 -10.09 -19.43 -9.58
N VAL A 56 -10.01 -18.92 -8.34
CA VAL A 56 -8.84 -18.18 -7.87
C VAL A 56 -7.59 -19.05 -7.92
N PHE A 57 -7.67 -20.30 -7.43
CA PHE A 57 -6.55 -21.23 -7.50
C PHE A 57 -6.17 -21.64 -8.92
N SER A 58 -7.12 -21.69 -9.84
CA SER A 58 -6.83 -21.96 -11.26
C SER A 58 -6.03 -20.83 -11.92
N LEU A 59 -6.16 -19.58 -11.43
CA LEU A 59 -5.45 -18.41 -11.96
C LEU A 59 -4.09 -18.15 -11.30
N PHE A 60 -3.96 -18.44 -10.00
CA PHE A 60 -2.79 -18.06 -9.21
C PHE A 60 -2.02 -19.27 -8.67
N GLY A 61 -2.58 -20.48 -8.72
CA GLY A 61 -1.94 -21.68 -8.17
C GLY A 61 -2.10 -21.81 -6.66
N SER A 62 -1.64 -20.86 -5.89
CA SER A 62 -1.72 -20.89 -4.43
C SER A 62 -2.13 -19.54 -3.82
N LYS A 63 -2.49 -19.56 -2.53
CA LYS A 63 -2.73 -18.33 -1.75
C LYS A 63 -1.47 -17.46 -1.66
N ARG A 64 -0.29 -18.08 -1.55
CA ARG A 64 0.99 -17.40 -1.55
C ARG A 64 1.23 -16.67 -2.88
N ASP A 65 0.99 -17.32 -4.01
CA ASP A 65 1.18 -16.70 -5.32
C ASP A 65 0.22 -15.52 -5.55
N LEU A 66 -1.02 -15.62 -5.06
CA LEU A 66 -1.97 -14.51 -5.04
C LEU A 66 -1.46 -13.36 -4.14
N PHE A 67 -0.90 -13.68 -2.98
CA PHE A 67 -0.31 -12.68 -2.09
C PHE A 67 0.88 -11.98 -2.74
N LEU A 68 1.79 -12.71 -3.37
CA LEU A 68 2.92 -12.15 -4.12
C LEU A 68 2.44 -11.23 -5.26
N ALA A 69 1.41 -11.62 -6.00
CA ALA A 69 0.82 -10.78 -7.04
C ALA A 69 0.20 -9.49 -6.47
N ALA A 70 -0.42 -9.54 -5.30
CA ALA A 70 -0.95 -8.36 -4.61
C ALA A 70 0.17 -7.44 -4.12
N VAL A 71 1.25 -7.99 -3.57
CA VAL A 71 2.44 -7.24 -3.14
C VAL A 71 3.11 -6.57 -4.35
N GLU A 72 3.31 -7.28 -5.45
CA GLU A 72 3.89 -6.71 -6.67
C GLU A 72 3.04 -5.53 -7.19
N ARG A 73 1.72 -5.69 -7.27
CA ARG A 73 0.79 -4.61 -7.66
C ARG A 73 0.89 -3.40 -6.73
N CYS A 74 1.04 -3.60 -5.42
CA CYS A 74 1.23 -2.52 -4.46
C CYS A 74 2.49 -1.69 -4.78
N PHE A 75 3.63 -2.33 -5.02
CA PHE A 75 4.86 -1.64 -5.40
C PHE A 75 4.76 -0.97 -6.78
N GLU A 76 4.04 -1.57 -7.74
CA GLU A 76 3.77 -0.96 -9.05
C GLU A 76 2.92 0.30 -8.92
N GLN A 77 1.91 0.32 -8.04
CA GLN A 77 1.08 1.51 -7.78
C GLN A 77 1.91 2.64 -7.17
N VAL A 78 2.80 2.35 -6.23
CA VAL A 78 3.73 3.34 -5.66
C VAL A 78 4.69 3.86 -6.73
N ALA A 79 5.26 2.99 -7.58
CA ALA A 79 6.13 3.41 -8.67
C ALA A 79 5.40 4.30 -9.70
N ALA A 80 4.15 3.97 -10.02
CA ALA A 80 3.31 4.79 -10.90
C ALA A 80 2.98 6.15 -10.28
N LEU A 81 2.73 6.20 -8.96
CA LEU A 81 2.54 7.44 -8.21
C LEU A 81 3.78 8.34 -8.32
N PHE A 82 4.98 7.79 -8.09
CA PHE A 82 6.23 8.54 -8.20
C PHE A 82 6.50 9.01 -9.63
N THR A 83 6.16 8.20 -10.64
CA THR A 83 6.26 8.60 -12.04
C THR A 83 5.38 9.82 -12.35
N ARG A 84 4.14 9.84 -11.87
CA ARG A 84 3.23 10.98 -12.05
C ARG A 84 3.75 12.23 -11.34
N ALA A 85 4.12 12.10 -10.07
CA ALA A 85 4.64 13.21 -9.29
C ALA A 85 5.91 13.82 -9.91
N ALA A 86 6.81 12.98 -10.43
CA ALA A 86 8.01 13.45 -11.14
C ALA A 86 7.69 14.15 -12.47
N ALA A 87 6.69 13.67 -13.22
CA ALA A 87 6.28 14.26 -14.48
C ALA A 87 5.53 15.59 -14.30
N GLU A 88 4.85 15.78 -13.18
CA GLU A 88 4.11 16.99 -12.84
C GLU A 88 4.99 18.05 -12.13
N PHE A 89 6.19 17.68 -11.72
CA PHE A 89 7.12 18.61 -11.06
C PHE A 89 7.66 19.62 -12.07
N ASP A 90 7.40 20.92 -11.82
CA ASP A 90 7.93 22.03 -12.61
C ASP A 90 8.90 22.86 -11.75
N PRO A 91 10.20 22.82 -12.02
CA PRO A 91 11.20 23.58 -11.27
C PRO A 91 11.06 25.10 -11.43
N ALA A 92 10.33 25.57 -12.46
CA ALA A 92 10.14 27.02 -12.69
C ALA A 92 9.15 27.67 -11.71
N ILE A 93 8.24 26.87 -11.13
CA ILE A 93 7.22 27.34 -10.19
C ILE A 93 7.39 26.75 -8.79
N ALA A 94 8.30 25.80 -8.63
CA ALA A 94 8.58 25.16 -7.36
C ALA A 94 9.30 26.11 -6.38
N LEU A 95 9.16 25.83 -5.09
CA LEU A 95 9.93 26.52 -4.07
C LEU A 95 11.46 26.27 -4.28
N PRO A 96 12.34 27.21 -3.91
CA PRO A 96 13.78 27.14 -4.22
C PRO A 96 14.48 25.85 -3.74
N GLU A 97 13.95 25.23 -2.68
CA GLU A 97 14.53 24.01 -2.09
C GLU A 97 13.77 22.74 -2.49
N ALA A 98 12.70 22.88 -3.30
CA ALA A 98 11.90 21.73 -3.73
C ALA A 98 12.56 21.07 -4.94
N ASP A 99 12.50 19.74 -4.96
CA ASP A 99 12.96 18.93 -6.08
C ASP A 99 12.01 17.75 -6.35
N VAL A 100 12.39 16.90 -7.31
CA VAL A 100 11.60 15.74 -7.72
C VAL A 100 11.40 14.74 -6.56
N LEU A 101 12.40 14.57 -5.67
CA LEU A 101 12.25 13.69 -4.49
C LEU A 101 11.20 14.23 -3.53
N ASN A 102 11.20 15.56 -3.29
CA ASN A 102 10.17 16.20 -2.47
C ASN A 102 8.77 16.03 -3.09
N ALA A 103 8.63 16.20 -4.41
CA ALA A 103 7.36 16.00 -5.11
C ALA A 103 6.85 14.56 -4.96
N MET A 104 7.72 13.56 -5.15
CA MET A 104 7.39 12.15 -4.94
C MET A 104 7.03 11.85 -3.47
N GLY A 105 7.78 12.40 -2.52
CA GLY A 105 7.52 12.25 -1.09
C GLY A 105 6.15 12.82 -0.68
N ASN A 106 5.83 14.03 -1.14
CA ASN A 106 4.53 14.67 -0.88
C ASN A 106 3.36 13.87 -1.45
N ALA A 107 3.49 13.37 -2.69
CA ALA A 107 2.48 12.50 -3.30
C ALA A 107 2.28 11.20 -2.50
N TYR A 108 3.38 10.65 -1.95
CA TYR A 108 3.30 9.47 -1.11
C TYR A 108 2.57 9.75 0.22
N VAL A 109 2.86 10.86 0.89
CA VAL A 109 2.15 11.29 2.11
C VAL A 109 0.66 11.47 1.84
N GLU A 110 0.28 12.09 0.73
CA GLU A 110 -1.12 12.26 0.33
C GLU A 110 -1.80 10.89 0.12
N MET A 111 -1.14 9.96 -0.57
CA MET A 111 -1.66 8.60 -0.73
C MET A 111 -1.88 7.92 0.63
N LEU A 112 -0.93 7.99 1.56
CA LEU A 112 -1.04 7.39 2.89
C LEU A 112 -2.21 7.95 3.71
N SER A 113 -2.60 9.20 3.46
CA SER A 113 -3.73 9.86 4.14
C SER A 113 -5.09 9.48 3.57
N THR A 114 -5.14 9.06 2.30
CA THR A 114 -6.39 8.78 1.56
C THR A 114 -6.67 7.30 1.40
N ASP A 115 -5.64 6.47 1.20
CA ASP A 115 -5.75 5.02 1.03
C ASP A 115 -4.70 4.31 1.87
N ARG A 116 -5.16 3.57 2.88
CA ARG A 116 -4.29 2.83 3.79
C ARG A 116 -3.98 1.40 3.32
N ASP A 117 -4.69 0.88 2.35
CA ASP A 117 -4.50 -0.52 1.92
C ASP A 117 -3.09 -0.80 1.38
N PRO A 118 -2.50 0.05 0.52
CA PRO A 118 -1.11 -0.15 0.08
C PRO A 118 -0.11 -0.12 1.23
N LEU A 119 -0.29 0.80 2.18
CA LEU A 119 0.54 0.90 3.39
C LEU A 119 0.47 -0.38 4.23
N MET A 120 -0.76 -0.80 4.57
CA MET A 120 -0.96 -1.96 5.43
C MET A 120 -0.49 -3.24 4.75
N LEU A 121 -0.67 -3.36 3.42
CA LEU A 121 -0.16 -4.50 2.66
C LEU A 121 1.36 -4.57 2.66
N GLN A 122 2.07 -3.44 2.57
CA GLN A 122 3.53 -3.41 2.72
C GLN A 122 3.96 -3.96 4.09
N HIS A 123 3.30 -3.53 5.18
CA HIS A 123 3.59 -4.07 6.52
C HIS A 123 3.33 -5.58 6.61
N GLN A 124 2.22 -6.06 6.02
CA GLN A 124 1.93 -7.50 5.98
C GLN A 124 2.97 -8.27 5.15
N ALA A 125 3.48 -7.66 4.06
CA ALA A 125 4.54 -8.25 3.25
C ALA A 125 5.85 -8.37 4.04
N TYR A 126 6.23 -7.33 4.78
CA TYR A 126 7.44 -7.36 5.63
C TYR A 126 7.32 -8.37 6.77
N ALA A 127 6.14 -8.44 7.41
CA ALA A 127 5.87 -9.42 8.48
C ALA A 127 5.89 -10.88 7.99
N ALA A 128 5.64 -11.11 6.69
CA ALA A 128 5.67 -12.43 6.08
C ALA A 128 7.05 -12.84 5.52
N CYS A 129 8.09 -12.04 5.72
CA CYS A 129 9.44 -12.28 5.20
C CYS A 129 10.23 -13.38 5.95
N ASP A 130 9.63 -14.08 6.91
CA ASP A 130 10.12 -15.35 7.42
C ASP A 130 10.04 -16.47 6.36
N ASP A 131 9.07 -16.42 5.44
CA ASP A 131 9.04 -17.24 4.22
C ASP A 131 10.10 -16.69 3.21
N GLU A 132 11.04 -17.56 2.81
CA GLU A 132 12.15 -17.19 1.93
C GLU A 132 11.69 -16.70 0.55
N ALA A 133 10.68 -17.35 -0.03
CA ALA A 133 10.17 -16.97 -1.35
C ALA A 133 9.48 -15.60 -1.30
N ILE A 134 8.77 -15.29 -0.21
CA ILE A 134 8.15 -13.97 0.00
C ILE A 134 9.24 -12.92 0.20
N ARG A 135 10.21 -13.19 1.05
CA ARG A 135 11.34 -12.28 1.31
C ARG A 135 12.08 -11.91 0.03
N ASP A 136 12.40 -12.89 -0.81
CA ASP A 136 13.12 -12.66 -2.05
C ASP A 136 12.27 -11.84 -3.04
N HIS A 137 10.99 -12.13 -3.15
CA HIS A 137 10.07 -11.35 -3.98
C HIS A 137 9.95 -9.89 -3.50
N VAL A 138 9.76 -9.66 -2.19
CA VAL A 138 9.69 -8.32 -1.59
C VAL A 138 10.97 -7.54 -1.85
N ARG A 139 12.15 -8.19 -1.69
CA ARG A 139 13.46 -7.56 -1.98
C ARG A 139 13.58 -7.13 -3.43
N ILE A 140 13.10 -7.96 -4.37
CA ILE A 140 13.11 -7.62 -5.81
C ILE A 140 12.19 -6.43 -6.08
N CYS A 141 10.98 -6.42 -5.55
CA CYS A 141 10.04 -5.31 -5.72
C CYS A 141 10.61 -4.00 -5.15
N TYR A 142 11.16 -4.07 -3.94
CA TYR A 142 11.79 -2.92 -3.28
C TYR A 142 13.00 -2.39 -4.08
N ALA A 143 13.89 -3.27 -4.52
CA ALA A 143 15.05 -2.87 -5.32
C ALA A 143 14.65 -2.22 -6.66
N ARG A 144 13.59 -2.72 -7.31
CA ARG A 144 13.03 -2.11 -8.52
C ARG A 144 12.49 -0.70 -8.24
N LEU A 145 11.82 -0.51 -7.10
CA LEU A 145 11.30 0.81 -6.70
C LEU A 145 12.45 1.78 -6.43
N VAL A 146 13.51 1.38 -5.71
CA VAL A 146 14.71 2.19 -5.48
C VAL A 146 15.34 2.62 -6.79
N ALA A 147 15.60 1.67 -7.70
CA ALA A 147 16.17 1.96 -9.00
C ALA A 147 15.26 2.86 -9.86
N HIS A 148 13.95 2.76 -9.70
CA HIS A 148 12.99 3.62 -10.38
C HIS A 148 13.07 5.07 -9.89
N VAL A 149 13.06 5.29 -8.58
CA VAL A 149 13.21 6.62 -7.96
C VAL A 149 14.53 7.27 -8.34
N GLN A 150 15.62 6.50 -8.33
CA GLN A 150 16.93 6.99 -8.74
C GLN A 150 16.94 7.48 -10.21
N ARG A 151 16.31 6.73 -11.12
CA ARG A 151 16.19 7.15 -12.53
C ARG A 151 15.34 8.39 -12.73
N LEU A 152 14.24 8.52 -11.97
CA LEU A 152 13.35 9.68 -12.08
C LEU A 152 14.00 10.97 -11.53
N SER A 153 14.72 10.87 -10.43
CA SER A 153 15.29 12.04 -9.73
C SER A 153 16.69 12.41 -10.23
N GLY A 154 17.47 11.46 -10.72
CA GLY A 154 18.90 11.65 -10.97
C GLY A 154 19.71 11.98 -9.71
N ALA A 155 19.15 11.78 -8.52
CA ALA A 155 19.78 12.15 -7.27
C ALA A 155 20.95 11.23 -6.90
N GLU A 156 21.90 11.78 -6.14
CA GLU A 156 23.01 11.02 -5.58
C GLU A 156 22.53 9.95 -4.58
N GLN A 157 23.32 8.89 -4.42
CA GLN A 157 22.94 7.72 -3.61
C GLN A 157 22.55 8.08 -2.17
N GLU A 158 23.26 8.99 -1.53
CA GLU A 158 22.97 9.41 -0.15
C GLU A 158 21.55 9.98 -0.02
N ARG A 159 21.11 10.79 -0.99
CA ARG A 159 19.75 11.35 -1.02
C ARG A 159 18.68 10.28 -1.27
N ILE A 160 18.98 9.28 -2.10
CA ILE A 160 18.10 8.14 -2.32
C ILE A 160 17.95 7.33 -1.02
N ASP A 161 19.05 7.08 -0.31
CA ASP A 161 19.05 6.37 0.96
C ASP A 161 18.22 7.12 2.02
N ASP A 162 18.37 8.44 2.10
CA ASP A 162 17.58 9.30 3.00
C ASP A 162 16.10 9.29 2.65
N PHE A 163 15.77 9.38 1.37
CA PHE A 163 14.38 9.32 0.88
C PHE A 163 13.70 8.01 1.32
N PHE A 164 14.35 6.87 1.11
CA PHE A 164 13.79 5.56 1.50
C PHE A 164 13.79 5.33 3.01
N ARG A 165 14.79 5.84 3.73
CA ARG A 165 14.83 5.80 5.20
C ARG A 165 13.68 6.60 5.80
N TYR A 166 13.44 7.80 5.28
CA TYR A 166 12.32 8.64 5.71
C TYR A 166 10.97 8.01 5.31
N GLY A 167 10.85 7.46 4.10
CA GLY A 167 9.65 6.75 3.64
C GLY A 167 9.31 5.54 4.51
N ALA A 168 10.32 4.76 4.94
CA ALA A 168 10.10 3.65 5.87
C ALA A 168 9.59 4.12 7.24
N TRP A 169 10.14 5.24 7.75
CA TRP A 169 9.64 5.89 8.97
C TRP A 169 8.20 6.38 8.81
N LEU A 170 7.88 7.04 7.70
CA LEU A 170 6.52 7.49 7.40
C LEU A 170 5.52 6.32 7.39
N ASN A 171 5.91 5.17 6.85
CA ASN A 171 5.05 3.98 6.85
C ASN A 171 4.70 3.54 8.26
N VAL A 172 5.69 3.44 9.15
CA VAL A 172 5.47 3.06 10.55
C VAL A 172 4.56 4.07 11.25
N ALA A 173 4.85 5.36 11.08
CA ALA A 173 4.08 6.44 11.68
C ALA A 173 2.63 6.49 11.20
N ALA A 174 2.42 6.40 9.89
CA ALA A 174 1.08 6.35 9.30
C ALA A 174 0.30 5.10 9.75
N ALA A 175 0.97 3.94 9.90
CA ALA A 175 0.33 2.74 10.42
C ALA A 175 -0.20 2.94 11.84
N MET A 176 0.55 3.66 12.68
CA MET A 176 0.14 4.03 14.04
C MET A 176 -0.88 5.18 14.09
N GLY A 177 -1.19 5.83 12.95
CA GLY A 177 -2.11 6.98 12.91
C GLY A 177 -1.47 8.29 13.40
N VAL A 178 -0.14 8.37 13.44
CA VAL A 178 0.59 9.56 13.85
C VAL A 178 0.89 10.38 12.60
N TYR A 179 0.10 11.41 12.34
CA TYR A 179 0.19 12.23 11.14
C TYR A 179 0.97 13.53 11.34
N ASP A 180 1.14 13.97 12.58
CA ASP A 180 1.84 15.19 12.92
C ASP A 180 3.29 14.89 13.32
N LEU A 181 4.01 14.31 12.37
CA LEU A 181 5.40 13.94 12.54
C LEU A 181 6.32 15.07 12.09
N SER A 182 6.36 16.14 12.85
CA SER A 182 7.55 16.97 12.84
C SER A 182 8.70 16.18 13.47
N VAL A 183 9.51 15.60 12.60
CA VAL A 183 10.88 15.14 12.86
C VAL A 183 11.13 14.45 14.21
N GLY A 184 11.20 13.14 14.18
CA GLY A 184 11.83 12.27 15.18
C GLY A 184 11.50 12.54 16.64
N CYS A 185 10.87 11.64 17.35
CA CYS A 185 10.65 11.62 18.82
C CYS A 185 10.05 12.85 19.52
N GLU A 186 9.82 13.98 18.84
CA GLU A 186 9.21 15.17 19.46
C GLU A 186 7.77 14.91 19.89
N TRP A 187 7.03 14.12 19.15
CA TRP A 187 5.66 13.72 19.50
C TRP A 187 5.63 12.84 20.77
N ILE A 188 6.62 11.97 20.98
CA ILE A 188 6.74 11.18 22.23
C ILE A 188 6.93 12.10 23.43
N ARG A 189 7.68 13.19 23.25
CA ARG A 189 7.89 14.17 24.32
C ARG A 189 6.64 15.00 24.59
N ALA A 190 5.86 15.32 23.57
CA ALA A 190 4.62 16.08 23.72
C ALA A 190 3.54 15.28 24.48
N GLU A 191 3.40 13.99 24.25
CA GLU A 191 2.49 13.13 25.01
C GLU A 191 2.96 12.94 26.46
N SER A 192 4.25 12.78 26.69
CA SER A 192 4.84 12.68 28.05
C SER A 192 4.70 13.98 28.85
N ALA A 193 4.59 15.13 28.18
CA ALA A 193 4.35 16.43 28.82
C ALA A 193 2.88 16.67 29.17
N ASN A 194 1.96 15.87 28.63
CA ASN A 194 0.52 16.00 28.83
C ASN A 194 -0.07 14.93 29.77
N GLU A 195 0.78 14.18 30.47
CA GLU A 195 0.32 13.39 31.62
C GLU A 195 -0.17 14.36 32.70
N PRO A 196 -1.43 14.25 33.14
CA PRO A 196 -1.91 15.08 34.24
C PRO A 196 -1.09 14.75 35.49
N SER A 197 -0.35 15.72 35.97
CA SER A 197 0.30 15.70 37.29
C SER A 197 -0.78 15.68 38.38
N GLY A 198 -1.41 14.54 38.56
CA GLY A 198 -2.54 14.30 39.45
C GLY A 198 -2.38 13.03 40.28
N LEU A 199 -1.26 12.91 40.98
CA LEU A 199 -1.20 12.16 42.24
C LEU A 199 -1.00 13.16 43.34
N ASP A 200 -2.06 13.86 43.67
CA ASP A 200 -2.20 14.63 44.90
C ASP A 200 -2.20 13.59 46.04
N ALA A 201 -1.04 13.43 46.69
CA ALA A 201 -0.91 12.67 47.89
C ALA A 201 -1.60 13.46 49.01
N GLY A 202 -2.86 13.16 49.24
CA GLY A 202 -3.62 13.70 50.37
C GLY A 202 -2.90 13.39 51.69
N PRO A 203 -2.88 14.34 52.65
CA PRO A 203 -2.19 14.14 53.93
C PRO A 203 -2.87 13.13 54.79
N GLY A 204 -2.10 12.21 55.35
CA GLY A 204 -2.53 11.22 56.29
C GLY A 204 -3.17 11.78 57.57
N ARG A 205 -4.14 11.01 58.04
CA ARG A 205 -4.52 10.91 59.47
C ARG A 205 -4.61 9.46 59.89
#